data_646479c0f0f1276d75c876cc43c28b7d
#
_entry.id   646479c0f0f1276d75c876cc43c28b7d
#
_cell.length_a   1.000
_cell.length_b   1.000
_cell.length_c   1.000
_cell.angle_alpha   90.00
_cell.angle_beta   90.00
_cell.angle_gamma   90.00
#
_symmetry.space_group_name_H-M   'P 1'
#
loop_
_entity.id
_entity.type
_entity.pdbx_description
1 polymer ?
#
loop_
_entity_poly.entity_id
_entity_poly.type
_entity_poly.pdbx_seq_one_letter_code
_entity_poly.pdbx_strand_id
1 'polypeptide(L)'
;MKIIKFIITLSVFISLSANALLEVNIIKSREAAFPIVIAPFEIVGNSNNVDISKIIRDNLNRSGQFNALSTEALITNQIDFSFWQEHKKDAVVFGKIEQVSSKVYNVYIYIYDVFSEKSLYQKKIRVHNSGFRRIAHFLSDKIYYVLLGQKGSFDTRLSYVTVSENSNGGRT
;
A
#
# COMPACT_ATOMS: atom_id res chain seq x y z
N MET A 1 31.65 -37.25 48.26
CA MET A 1 31.11 -35.94 48.67
C MET A 1 31.65 -34.76 47.84
N LYS A 2 32.90 -34.70 47.42
CA LYS A 2 33.46 -33.57 46.65
C LYS A 2 32.86 -33.48 45.21
N ILE A 3 32.62 -34.61 44.52
CA ILE A 3 32.06 -34.66 43.18
C ILE A 3 30.62 -34.16 43.12
N ILE A 4 29.78 -34.53 44.12
CA ILE A 4 28.41 -34.09 44.22
C ILE A 4 28.32 -32.57 44.42
N LYS A 5 29.18 -32.01 45.24
CA LYS A 5 29.28 -30.53 45.40
C LYS A 5 29.69 -29.82 44.14
N PHE A 6 30.58 -30.40 43.36
CA PHE A 6 31.02 -29.85 42.07
C PHE A 6 29.89 -29.87 41.02
N ILE A 7 29.10 -30.95 40.98
CA ILE A 7 27.93 -31.04 40.06
C ILE A 7 26.86 -30.04 40.44
N ILE A 8 26.57 -29.83 41.71
CA ILE A 8 25.58 -28.85 42.20
C ILE A 8 26.05 -27.42 41.86
N THR A 9 27.34 -27.12 42.04
CA THR A 9 27.87 -25.79 41.72
C THR A 9 27.84 -25.53 40.22
N LEU A 10 28.11 -26.52 39.38
CA LEU A 10 28.03 -26.41 37.90
C LEU A 10 26.58 -26.21 37.39
N SER A 11 25.61 -26.82 38.08
CA SER A 11 24.18 -26.68 37.69
C SER A 11 23.65 -25.25 37.94
N VAL A 12 24.19 -24.51 38.87
CA VAL A 12 23.79 -23.13 39.17
C VAL A 12 24.28 -22.15 38.09
N PHE A 13 25.36 -22.46 37.38
CA PHE A 13 25.89 -21.62 36.31
C PHE A 13 25.16 -21.76 34.95
N ILE A 14 24.25 -22.72 34.81
CA ILE A 14 23.49 -22.95 33.53
C ILE A 14 22.14 -22.24 33.58
N SER A 15 21.90 -21.34 34.51
CA SER A 15 20.75 -20.43 34.45
C SER A 15 20.98 -19.38 33.34
N LEU A 16 20.95 -19.83 32.09
CA LEU A 16 20.84 -18.94 30.94
C LEU A 16 19.51 -18.18 31.10
N SER A 17 19.62 -16.90 31.41
CA SER A 17 18.49 -15.99 31.32
C SER A 17 17.94 -16.01 29.91
N ALA A 18 16.90 -16.81 29.69
CA ALA A 18 16.09 -16.70 28.49
C ALA A 18 15.38 -15.34 28.55
N ASN A 19 16.04 -14.30 28.07
CA ASN A 19 15.39 -13.07 27.73
C ASN A 19 14.51 -13.39 26.52
N ALA A 20 13.30 -13.86 26.76
CA ALA A 20 12.24 -13.80 25.78
C ALA A 20 11.99 -12.30 25.54
N LEU A 21 12.65 -11.74 24.55
CA LEU A 21 12.27 -10.47 23.96
C LEU A 21 10.84 -10.66 23.43
N LEU A 22 9.88 -10.33 24.29
CA LEU A 22 8.51 -10.11 23.84
C LEU A 22 8.54 -8.87 22.95
N GLU A 23 8.75 -9.07 21.67
CA GLU A 23 8.59 -8.03 20.68
C GLU A 23 7.08 -7.74 20.59
N VAL A 24 6.61 -6.95 21.57
CA VAL A 24 5.27 -6.36 21.50
C VAL A 24 5.35 -5.32 20.36
N ASN A 25 5.07 -5.77 19.17
CA ASN A 25 4.66 -4.88 18.08
C ASN A 25 3.34 -4.25 18.53
N ILE A 26 3.45 -3.18 19.32
CA ILE A 26 2.33 -2.27 19.53
C ILE A 26 2.11 -1.65 18.16
N ILE A 27 1.26 -2.27 17.36
CA ILE A 27 0.55 -1.57 16.29
C ILE A 27 -0.21 -0.49 17.06
N LYS A 28 0.40 0.68 17.20
CA LYS A 28 -0.31 1.87 17.61
C LYS A 28 -1.45 1.96 16.61
N SER A 29 -2.66 1.63 17.04
CA SER A 29 -3.87 2.02 16.32
C SER A 29 -3.73 3.52 16.18
N ARG A 30 -3.35 3.99 15.00
CA ARG A 30 -3.33 5.43 14.71
C ARG A 30 -4.76 5.88 14.87
N GLU A 31 -5.04 6.66 15.89
CA GLU A 31 -6.34 7.31 16.06
C GLU A 31 -6.64 8.24 14.88
N ALA A 32 -5.61 8.66 14.13
CA ALA A 32 -5.72 9.48 12.94
C ALA A 32 -5.34 8.71 11.67
N ALA A 33 -6.10 8.92 10.61
CA ALA A 33 -5.84 8.38 9.29
C ALA A 33 -4.44 8.78 8.78
N PHE A 34 -3.76 7.86 8.07
CA PHE A 34 -2.38 8.02 7.58
C PHE A 34 -2.32 9.14 6.51
N PRO A 35 -1.64 10.27 6.77
CA PRO A 35 -1.63 11.41 5.86
C PRO A 35 -0.66 11.16 4.70
N ILE A 36 -1.19 10.99 3.48
CA ILE A 36 -0.40 10.78 2.27
C ILE A 36 -0.80 11.74 1.16
N VAL A 37 0.11 11.90 0.20
CA VAL A 37 -0.14 12.62 -1.04
C VAL A 37 -0.12 11.67 -2.22
N ILE A 38 -1.16 11.73 -3.04
CA ILE A 38 -1.25 11.03 -4.32
C ILE A 38 -1.15 12.08 -5.43
N ALA A 39 0.04 12.23 -6.00
CA ALA A 39 0.25 13.17 -7.09
C ALA A 39 -0.39 12.65 -8.40
N PRO A 40 -0.75 13.54 -9.32
CA PRO A 40 -1.18 13.15 -10.65
C PRO A 40 -0.09 12.32 -11.33
N PHE A 41 -0.48 11.28 -12.06
CA PHE A 41 0.46 10.51 -12.86
C PHE A 41 0.85 11.30 -14.12
N GLU A 42 2.14 11.43 -14.37
CA GLU A 42 2.66 12.01 -15.60
C GLU A 42 2.21 11.15 -16.80
N ILE A 43 1.69 11.78 -17.84
CA ILE A 43 1.22 11.08 -19.05
C ILE A 43 2.17 11.42 -20.21
N VAL A 44 2.78 10.38 -20.78
CA VAL A 44 3.65 10.49 -21.96
C VAL A 44 3.00 9.73 -23.13
N GLY A 45 2.60 10.48 -24.12
CA GLY A 45 1.82 9.99 -25.27
C GLY A 45 0.33 10.32 -25.15
N ASN A 46 -0.52 9.59 -25.89
CA ASN A 46 -1.95 9.79 -25.84
C ASN A 46 -2.55 9.28 -24.51
N SER A 47 -3.34 10.14 -23.88
CA SER A 47 -4.02 9.82 -22.64
C SER A 47 -5.19 8.87 -22.87
N ASN A 48 -5.33 7.90 -21.98
CA ASN A 48 -6.61 7.26 -21.71
C ASN A 48 -7.34 8.14 -20.67
N ASN A 49 -8.64 8.37 -20.83
CA ASN A 49 -9.45 9.25 -19.97
C ASN A 49 -9.61 8.75 -18.51
N VAL A 50 -8.87 7.72 -18.09
CA VAL A 50 -8.96 7.17 -16.73
C VAL A 50 -7.89 7.78 -15.86
N ASP A 51 -8.30 8.60 -14.91
CA ASP A 51 -7.41 9.13 -13.88
C ASP A 51 -7.12 8.08 -12.80
N ILE A 52 -5.95 7.42 -12.93
CA ILE A 52 -5.46 6.42 -11.97
C ILE A 52 -5.28 7.03 -10.59
N SER A 53 -4.70 8.23 -10.50
CA SER A 53 -4.40 8.88 -9.22
C SER A 53 -5.68 9.18 -8.44
N LYS A 54 -6.73 9.63 -9.12
CA LYS A 54 -8.04 9.85 -8.51
C LYS A 54 -8.63 8.54 -7.96
N ILE A 55 -8.60 7.46 -8.74
CA ILE A 55 -9.15 6.16 -8.28
C ILE A 55 -8.39 5.65 -7.06
N ILE A 56 -7.05 5.75 -7.07
CA ILE A 56 -6.22 5.35 -5.93
C ILE A 56 -6.60 6.17 -4.69
N ARG A 57 -6.67 7.48 -4.80
CA ARG A 57 -7.04 8.38 -3.70
C ARG A 57 -8.40 8.04 -3.13
N ASP A 58 -9.41 7.88 -3.99
CA ASP A 58 -10.78 7.56 -3.59
C ASP A 58 -10.85 6.20 -2.87
N ASN A 59 -10.12 5.19 -3.33
CA ASN A 59 -10.02 3.88 -2.69
C ASN A 59 -9.40 3.99 -1.29
N LEU A 60 -8.25 4.65 -1.18
CA LEU A 60 -7.54 4.77 0.09
C LEU A 60 -8.34 5.58 1.12
N ASN A 61 -8.96 6.67 0.72
CA ASN A 61 -9.84 7.45 1.60
C ASN A 61 -11.06 6.64 2.05
N ARG A 62 -11.66 5.85 1.16
CA ARG A 62 -12.81 5.00 1.48
C ARG A 62 -12.47 3.92 2.52
N SER A 63 -11.22 3.51 2.63
CA SER A 63 -10.79 2.55 3.65
C SER A 63 -10.84 3.11 5.07
N GLY A 64 -10.89 4.43 5.23
CA GLY A 64 -10.81 5.10 6.52
C GLY A 64 -9.41 5.09 7.17
N GLN A 65 -8.45 4.37 6.58
CA GLN A 65 -7.10 4.26 7.11
C GLN A 65 -6.16 5.38 6.61
N PHE A 66 -6.54 6.08 5.55
CA PHE A 66 -5.74 7.12 4.92
C PHE A 66 -6.48 8.44 4.84
N ASN A 67 -5.72 9.52 4.98
CA ASN A 67 -6.07 10.86 4.56
C ASN A 67 -5.25 11.19 3.31
N ALA A 68 -5.72 10.67 2.16
CA ALA A 68 -5.06 10.81 0.89
C ALA A 68 -5.48 12.10 0.20
N LEU A 69 -4.54 13.02 0.05
CA LEU A 69 -4.75 14.31 -0.61
C LEU A 69 -4.19 14.30 -2.04
N SER A 70 -4.75 15.15 -2.88
CA SER A 70 -4.17 15.47 -4.20
C SER A 70 -3.17 16.61 -4.06
N THR A 71 -2.28 16.72 -5.06
CA THR A 71 -1.50 17.91 -5.34
C THR A 71 -1.70 18.29 -6.80
N GLU A 72 -1.58 19.56 -7.14
CA GLU A 72 -1.62 20.02 -8.54
C GLU A 72 -0.25 19.83 -9.21
N ALA A 73 0.83 19.76 -8.41
CA ALA A 73 2.18 19.60 -8.92
C ALA A 73 2.42 18.17 -9.40
N LEU A 74 2.91 18.04 -10.63
CA LEU A 74 3.49 16.80 -11.12
C LEU A 74 4.81 16.56 -10.39
N ILE A 75 4.95 15.36 -9.81
CA ILE A 75 6.21 14.90 -9.22
C ILE A 75 6.84 13.94 -10.22
N THR A 76 7.98 14.33 -10.80
CA THR A 76 8.65 13.51 -11.83
C THR A 76 9.90 12.82 -11.30
N ASN A 77 10.97 13.58 -11.03
CA ASN A 77 12.27 13.02 -10.66
C ASN A 77 12.84 13.59 -9.35
N GLN A 78 12.31 14.70 -8.87
CA GLN A 78 12.74 15.33 -7.63
C GLN A 78 11.56 15.53 -6.70
N ILE A 79 11.69 14.99 -5.48
CA ILE A 79 10.72 15.16 -4.43
C ILE A 79 11.29 16.18 -3.46
N ASP A 80 10.55 17.26 -3.22
CA ASP A 80 10.86 18.17 -2.13
C ASP A 80 10.35 17.56 -0.82
N PHE A 81 11.17 16.73 -0.19
CA PHE A 81 10.81 16.08 1.08
C PHE A 81 10.57 17.09 2.19
N SER A 82 11.36 18.17 2.24
CA SER A 82 11.21 19.21 3.25
C SER A 82 9.83 19.86 3.20
N PHE A 83 9.36 20.15 1.98
CA PHE A 83 8.01 20.66 1.75
C PHE A 83 6.94 19.71 2.30
N TRP A 84 7.05 18.41 2.04
CA TRP A 84 6.06 17.43 2.49
C TRP A 84 6.14 17.16 4.00
N GLN A 85 7.34 17.23 4.60
CA GLN A 85 7.54 17.17 6.05
C GLN A 85 6.85 18.34 6.76
N GLU A 86 7.04 19.56 6.26
CA GLU A 86 6.38 20.77 6.78
C GLU A 86 4.86 20.65 6.70
N HIS A 87 4.33 20.06 5.61
CA HIS A 87 2.91 19.81 5.43
C HIS A 87 2.40 18.54 6.14
N LYS A 88 3.22 17.94 7.02
CA LYS A 88 2.88 16.77 7.84
C LYS A 88 2.35 15.59 7.02
N LYS A 89 3.01 15.29 5.91
CA LYS A 89 2.73 14.10 5.09
C LYS A 89 3.73 13.01 5.43
N ASP A 90 3.23 11.78 5.59
CA ASP A 90 4.07 10.62 5.92
C ASP A 90 4.60 9.94 4.66
N ALA A 91 3.84 9.97 3.56
CA ALA A 91 4.25 9.37 2.31
C ALA A 91 3.80 10.17 1.09
N VAL A 92 4.57 10.05 0.02
CA VAL A 92 4.26 10.60 -1.31
C VAL A 92 4.21 9.46 -2.32
N VAL A 93 3.12 9.43 -3.08
CA VAL A 93 2.89 8.49 -4.17
C VAL A 93 2.74 9.26 -5.47
N PHE A 94 3.49 8.86 -6.48
CA PHE A 94 3.38 9.41 -7.81
C PHE A 94 3.68 8.35 -8.87
N GLY A 95 3.49 8.66 -10.12
CA GLY A 95 3.74 7.72 -11.17
C GLY A 95 3.79 8.34 -12.56
N LYS A 96 4.04 7.47 -13.54
CA LYS A 96 4.10 7.82 -14.95
C LYS A 96 3.33 6.79 -15.77
N ILE A 97 2.62 7.25 -16.78
CA ILE A 97 1.93 6.43 -17.78
C ILE A 97 2.58 6.73 -19.12
N GLU A 98 3.19 5.73 -19.71
CA GLU A 98 3.91 5.84 -20.96
C GLU A 98 3.26 4.95 -22.02
N GLN A 99 2.82 5.53 -23.14
CA GLN A 99 2.27 4.77 -24.24
C GLN A 99 3.39 4.00 -24.97
N VAL A 100 3.22 2.69 -25.09
CA VAL A 100 4.14 1.81 -25.82
C VAL A 100 3.62 1.51 -27.24
N SER A 101 2.30 1.36 -27.36
CA SER A 101 1.60 1.19 -28.64
C SER A 101 0.17 1.70 -28.53
N SER A 102 -0.61 1.62 -29.60
CA SER A 102 -1.99 2.15 -29.64
C SER A 102 -2.90 1.67 -28.48
N LYS A 103 -2.62 0.50 -27.92
CA LYS A 103 -3.46 -0.11 -26.86
C LYS A 103 -2.68 -0.59 -25.65
N VAL A 104 -1.36 -0.36 -25.59
CA VAL A 104 -0.48 -0.86 -24.51
C VAL A 104 0.29 0.28 -23.91
N TYR A 105 0.32 0.28 -22.58
CA TYR A 105 0.96 1.29 -21.76
C TYR A 105 1.87 0.65 -20.71
N ASN A 106 2.91 1.35 -20.31
CA ASN A 106 3.65 1.08 -19.10
C ASN A 106 3.18 2.05 -18.02
N VAL A 107 2.77 1.52 -16.89
CA VAL A 107 2.44 2.29 -15.70
C VAL A 107 3.55 2.13 -14.70
N TYR A 108 4.17 3.22 -14.31
CA TYR A 108 5.19 3.28 -13.27
C TYR A 108 4.56 3.85 -12.02
N ILE A 109 4.90 3.28 -10.87
CA ILE A 109 4.51 3.79 -9.56
C ILE A 109 5.72 3.89 -8.67
N TYR A 110 5.75 4.95 -7.87
CA TYR A 110 6.77 5.24 -6.87
C TYR A 110 6.09 5.60 -5.56
N ILE A 111 6.55 4.99 -4.46
CA ILE A 111 6.08 5.27 -3.10
C ILE A 111 7.31 5.62 -2.28
N TYR A 112 7.31 6.78 -1.67
CA TYR A 112 8.39 7.26 -0.82
C TYR A 112 7.88 7.57 0.58
N ASP A 113 8.68 7.22 1.58
CA ASP A 113 8.53 7.72 2.94
C ASP A 113 9.14 9.11 3.02
N VAL A 114 8.38 10.05 3.56
CA VAL A 114 8.75 11.47 3.58
C VAL A 114 9.83 11.76 4.62
N PHE A 115 9.78 11.09 5.78
CA PHE A 115 10.69 11.35 6.88
C PHE A 115 12.04 10.68 6.70
N SER A 116 12.05 9.44 6.23
CA SER A 116 13.30 8.73 5.93
C SER A 116 13.88 9.03 4.55
N GLU A 117 13.12 9.72 3.70
CA GLU A 117 13.47 10.07 2.31
C GLU A 117 13.80 8.84 1.44
N LYS A 118 13.27 7.67 1.83
CA LYS A 118 13.55 6.40 1.17
C LYS A 118 12.41 5.96 0.27
N SER A 119 12.80 5.35 -0.86
CA SER A 119 11.85 4.63 -1.70
C SER A 119 11.39 3.37 -0.98
N LEU A 120 10.10 3.27 -0.72
CA LEU A 120 9.47 2.09 -0.13
C LEU A 120 9.07 1.08 -1.21
N TYR A 121 8.68 1.56 -2.37
CA TYR A 121 8.25 0.71 -3.47
C TYR A 121 8.35 1.43 -4.80
N GLN A 122 8.81 0.70 -5.82
CA GLN A 122 8.74 1.13 -7.21
C GLN A 122 8.51 -0.06 -8.13
N LYS A 123 7.65 0.14 -9.12
CA LYS A 123 7.27 -0.92 -10.06
C LYS A 123 6.88 -0.33 -11.41
N LYS A 124 7.26 -1.07 -12.46
CA LYS A 124 6.75 -0.91 -13.83
C LYS A 124 5.78 -2.03 -14.14
N ILE A 125 4.60 -1.71 -14.63
CA ILE A 125 3.54 -2.68 -14.96
C ILE A 125 3.04 -2.39 -16.36
N ARG A 126 2.97 -3.42 -17.20
CA ARG A 126 2.42 -3.33 -18.55
C ARG A 126 0.92 -3.53 -18.51
N VAL A 127 0.18 -2.61 -19.11
CA VAL A 127 -1.29 -2.55 -19.03
C VAL A 127 -1.89 -2.34 -20.42
N HIS A 128 -2.97 -3.05 -20.73
CA HIS A 128 -3.80 -2.75 -21.89
C HIS A 128 -4.73 -1.56 -21.56
N ASN A 129 -5.13 -0.77 -22.56
CA ASN A 129 -5.94 0.45 -22.35
C ASN A 129 -7.25 0.20 -21.57
N SER A 130 -7.87 -0.98 -21.70
CA SER A 130 -9.05 -1.38 -20.92
C SER A 130 -8.76 -1.73 -19.46
N GLY A 131 -7.50 -1.87 -19.08
CA GLY A 131 -7.06 -2.31 -17.75
C GLY A 131 -6.77 -1.20 -16.74
N PHE A 132 -6.90 0.08 -17.10
CA PHE A 132 -6.50 1.19 -16.24
C PHE A 132 -7.25 1.23 -14.90
N ARG A 133 -8.55 1.00 -14.90
CA ARG A 133 -9.32 0.94 -13.64
C ARG A 133 -8.84 -0.20 -12.74
N ARG A 134 -8.61 -1.38 -13.32
CA ARG A 134 -8.13 -2.54 -12.57
C ARG A 134 -6.74 -2.31 -12.00
N ILE A 135 -5.84 -1.72 -12.79
CA ILE A 135 -4.50 -1.42 -12.27
C ILE A 135 -4.55 -0.40 -11.14
N ALA A 136 -5.44 0.59 -11.19
CA ALA A 136 -5.62 1.54 -10.09
C ALA A 136 -6.05 0.84 -8.79
N HIS A 137 -6.97 -0.13 -8.84
CA HIS A 137 -7.35 -0.92 -7.68
C HIS A 137 -6.19 -1.78 -7.16
N PHE A 138 -5.47 -2.46 -8.06
CA PHE A 138 -4.27 -3.22 -7.71
C PHE A 138 -3.20 -2.33 -7.05
N LEU A 139 -2.97 -1.13 -7.58
CA LEU A 139 -2.01 -0.17 -6.99
C LEU A 139 -2.47 0.32 -5.62
N SER A 140 -3.78 0.52 -5.42
CA SER A 140 -4.34 0.84 -4.10
C SER A 140 -4.02 -0.24 -3.07
N ASP A 141 -4.18 -1.52 -3.43
CA ASP A 141 -3.81 -2.65 -2.57
C ASP A 141 -2.31 -2.67 -2.26
N LYS A 142 -1.47 -2.34 -3.24
CA LYS A 142 -0.03 -2.26 -3.03
C LYS A 142 0.37 -1.13 -2.09
N ILE A 143 -0.20 0.06 -2.27
CA ILE A 143 0.04 1.20 -1.38
C ILE A 143 -0.39 0.84 0.05
N TYR A 144 -1.58 0.26 0.19
CA TYR A 144 -2.12 -0.17 1.47
C TYR A 144 -1.17 -1.15 2.18
N TYR A 145 -0.69 -2.16 1.45
CA TYR A 145 0.24 -3.15 1.97
C TYR A 145 1.60 -2.54 2.35
N VAL A 146 2.16 -1.72 1.49
CA VAL A 146 3.50 -1.12 1.71
C VAL A 146 3.50 -0.20 2.93
N LEU A 147 2.42 0.56 3.15
CA LEU A 147 2.36 1.56 4.21
C LEU A 147 1.80 1.03 5.53
N LEU A 148 0.93 0.02 5.50
CA LEU A 148 0.27 -0.50 6.71
C LEU A 148 0.66 -1.96 7.05
N GLY A 149 1.37 -2.65 6.15
CA GLY A 149 1.70 -4.08 6.34
C GLY A 149 0.52 -5.05 6.20
N GLN A 150 -0.67 -4.54 5.86
CA GLN A 150 -1.90 -5.32 5.74
C GLN A 150 -2.35 -5.44 4.29
N LYS A 151 -3.01 -6.55 3.96
CA LYS A 151 -3.54 -6.74 2.61
C LYS A 151 -4.80 -5.88 2.41
N GLY A 152 -4.80 -5.07 1.35
CA GLY A 152 -5.98 -4.34 0.90
C GLY A 152 -7.01 -5.27 0.23
N SER A 153 -8.19 -4.72 -0.05
CA SER A 153 -9.30 -5.45 -0.68
C SER A 153 -9.93 -4.68 -1.87
N PHE A 154 -9.14 -3.80 -2.51
CA PHE A 154 -9.65 -2.93 -3.58
C PHE A 154 -9.75 -3.64 -4.94
N ASP A 155 -8.90 -4.63 -5.23
CA ASP A 155 -8.94 -5.47 -6.45
C ASP A 155 -9.72 -6.79 -6.21
N THR A 156 -10.73 -6.77 -5.32
CA THR A 156 -11.58 -7.93 -5.07
C THR A 156 -12.73 -8.01 -6.07
N ARG A 157 -13.12 -9.25 -6.40
CA ARG A 157 -14.32 -9.53 -7.21
C ARG A 157 -15.36 -10.15 -6.31
N LEU A 158 -16.57 -9.56 -6.30
CA LEU A 158 -17.73 -10.12 -5.66
C LEU A 158 -18.56 -10.84 -6.70
N SER A 159 -18.84 -12.13 -6.48
CA SER A 159 -19.81 -12.88 -7.25
C SER A 159 -21.09 -13.03 -6.43
N TYR A 160 -22.22 -12.71 -6.99
CA TYR A 160 -23.53 -12.91 -6.38
C TYR A 160 -24.45 -13.66 -7.34
N VAL A 161 -25.29 -14.47 -6.78
CA VAL A 161 -26.33 -15.18 -7.52
C VAL A 161 -27.65 -14.50 -7.21
N THR A 162 -28.33 -14.02 -8.25
CA THR A 162 -29.67 -13.46 -8.13
C THR A 162 -30.67 -14.58 -8.44
N VAL A 163 -31.54 -14.89 -7.52
CA VAL A 163 -32.68 -15.78 -7.75
C VAL A 163 -33.89 -14.89 -8.00
N SER A 164 -34.43 -14.94 -9.20
CA SER A 164 -35.71 -14.30 -9.53
C SER A 164 -36.82 -15.35 -9.51
N GLU A 165 -37.92 -15.07 -8.81
CA GLU A 165 -39.14 -15.88 -8.93
C GLU A 165 -39.90 -15.41 -10.16
N ASN A 166 -40.13 -16.33 -11.10
CA ASN A 166 -41.03 -16.09 -12.18
C ASN A 166 -42.47 -16.13 -11.68
N SER A 167 -43.33 -15.34 -12.27
CA SER A 167 -44.77 -15.26 -11.95
C SER A 167 -45.51 -16.62 -11.95
N ASN A 168 -44.87 -17.70 -12.40
CA ASN A 168 -45.37 -19.08 -12.43
C ASN A 168 -44.75 -19.98 -11.31
N GLY A 169 -44.10 -19.40 -10.29
CA GLY A 169 -43.59 -20.16 -9.11
C GLY A 169 -42.39 -21.04 -9.38
N GLY A 170 -41.70 -20.93 -10.52
CA GLY A 170 -40.46 -21.65 -10.80
C GLY A 170 -39.23 -20.83 -10.38
N ARG A 171 -38.30 -21.43 -9.61
CA ARG A 171 -36.96 -20.88 -9.34
C ARG A 171 -36.03 -21.26 -10.46
N THR A 172 -35.42 -20.30 -11.12
CA THR A 172 -34.31 -20.49 -12.07
C THR A 172 -33.04 -19.87 -11.59
#